data_288471c9b4ad1c0e126c0f8b6123e2eb
#
_entry.id   288471c9b4ad1c0e126c0f8b6123e2eb
#
_cell.length_a   1.000
_cell.length_b   1.000
_cell.length_c   1.000
_cell.angle_alpha   90.00
_cell.angle_beta   90.00
_cell.angle_gamma   90.00
#
_symmetry.space_group_name_H-M   'P 1'
#
loop_
_entity.id
_entity.type
_entity.pdbx_description
1 polymer ?
#
loop_
_entity_poly.entity_id
_entity_poly.type
_entity_poly.pdbx_seq_one_letter_code
_entity_poly.pdbx_strand_id
1 'polypeptide(L)'
;MIEQEANQLNEQVRLIEQNIREMAELKESLEEIEKLKKGDEILANLGKRIFIPVEIKDKNLIVDVGNRKFVKKSVLETGRIIDEQIEDLMNARGQIAERLEDLQEEMKNLIDDIQNEEKKNDKR
;
A
#
# COMPACT_ATOMS: atom_id res chain seq x y z
N MET A 1 24.73 6.66 -8.15
CA MET A 1 23.97 7.14 -6.98
C MET A 1 22.51 7.41 -7.30
N ILE A 2 22.19 8.20 -8.31
CA ILE A 2 20.81 8.51 -8.71
C ILE A 2 20.05 7.24 -9.10
N GLU A 3 20.67 6.33 -9.86
CA GLU A 3 20.06 5.08 -10.27
C GLU A 3 19.70 4.16 -9.09
N GLN A 4 20.57 4.09 -8.09
CA GLN A 4 20.32 3.30 -6.89
C GLN A 4 19.16 3.87 -6.08
N GLU A 5 19.13 5.20 -5.93
CA GLU A 5 18.02 5.87 -5.24
C GLU A 5 16.70 5.65 -5.98
N ALA A 6 16.70 5.81 -7.30
CA ALA A 6 15.51 5.58 -8.12
C ALA A 6 15.02 4.13 -8.00
N ASN A 7 15.93 3.15 -8.03
CA ASN A 7 15.58 1.75 -7.88
C ASN A 7 14.98 1.44 -6.50
N GLN A 8 15.53 2.02 -5.44
CA GLN A 8 14.98 1.89 -4.09
C GLN A 8 13.59 2.49 -3.97
N LEU A 9 13.39 3.68 -4.55
CA LEU A 9 12.10 4.35 -4.54
C LEU A 9 11.05 3.58 -5.34
N ASN A 10 11.42 3.03 -6.50
CA ASN A 10 10.53 2.18 -7.29
C ASN A 10 10.11 0.92 -6.53
N GLU A 11 11.04 0.31 -5.79
CA GLU A 11 10.72 -0.84 -4.94
C GLU A 11 9.77 -0.47 -3.81
N GLN A 12 9.96 0.70 -3.20
CA GLN A 12 9.05 1.21 -2.18
C GLN A 12 7.65 1.44 -2.74
N VAL A 13 7.55 2.00 -3.95
CA VAL A 13 6.26 2.19 -4.63
C VAL A 13 5.56 0.85 -4.85
N ARG A 14 6.31 -0.16 -5.29
CA ARG A 14 5.76 -1.50 -5.52
C ARG A 14 5.16 -2.09 -4.24
N LEU A 15 5.88 -1.96 -3.13
CA LEU A 15 5.41 -2.45 -1.82
C LEU A 15 4.19 -1.68 -1.33
N ILE A 16 4.18 -0.36 -1.53
CA ILE A 16 3.04 0.49 -1.17
C ILE A 16 1.80 0.10 -1.98
N GLU A 17 1.94 -0.08 -3.29
CA GLU A 17 0.84 -0.48 -4.16
C GLU A 17 0.29 -1.86 -3.79
N GLN A 18 1.17 -2.80 -3.42
CA GLN A 18 0.77 -4.11 -2.92
C GLN A 18 -0.05 -3.99 -1.64
N ASN A 19 0.41 -3.16 -0.69
CA ASN A 19 -0.32 -2.91 0.55
C ASN A 19 -1.68 -2.27 0.31
N ILE A 20 -1.76 -1.33 -0.62
CA ILE A 20 -3.03 -0.68 -0.99
C ILE A 20 -4.02 -1.74 -1.52
N ARG A 21 -3.56 -2.64 -2.39
CA ARG A 21 -4.41 -3.71 -2.92
C ARG A 21 -4.90 -4.64 -1.82
N GLU A 22 -4.02 -5.04 -0.92
CA GLU A 22 -4.38 -5.90 0.22
C GLU A 22 -5.41 -5.23 1.12
N MET A 23 -5.23 -3.94 1.40
CA MET A 23 -6.18 -3.16 2.19
C MET A 23 -7.53 -3.01 1.50
N ALA A 24 -7.54 -2.81 0.17
CA ALA A 24 -8.77 -2.71 -0.60
C ALA A 24 -9.55 -4.05 -0.60
N GLU A 25 -8.85 -5.16 -0.74
CA GLU A 25 -9.45 -6.50 -0.64
C GLU A 25 -10.04 -6.76 0.74
N LEU A 26 -9.32 -6.35 1.78
CA LEU A 26 -9.80 -6.47 3.16
C LEU A 26 -11.08 -5.65 3.35
N LYS A 27 -11.12 -4.44 2.79
CA LYS A 27 -12.31 -3.59 2.87
C LYS A 27 -13.52 -4.23 2.21
N GLU A 28 -13.34 -4.87 1.05
CA GLU A 28 -14.41 -5.62 0.38
C GLU A 28 -14.94 -6.75 1.28
N SER A 29 -14.03 -7.48 1.93
CA SER A 29 -14.39 -8.54 2.88
C SER A 29 -15.21 -7.99 4.05
N LEU A 30 -14.84 -6.81 4.55
CA LEU A 30 -15.60 -6.16 5.62
C LEU A 30 -17.01 -5.77 5.18
N GLU A 31 -17.17 -5.29 3.95
CA GLU A 31 -18.49 -4.97 3.40
C GLU A 31 -19.38 -6.21 3.30
N GLU A 32 -18.82 -7.35 2.92
CA GLU A 32 -19.53 -8.63 2.91
C GLU A 32 -19.96 -9.04 4.31
N ILE A 33 -19.08 -8.92 5.30
CA ILE A 33 -19.38 -9.24 6.70
C ILE A 33 -20.49 -8.34 7.25
N GLU A 34 -20.50 -7.06 6.85
CA GLU A 34 -21.54 -6.12 7.29
C GLU A 34 -22.95 -6.57 6.91
N LYS A 35 -23.08 -7.26 5.79
CA LYS A 35 -24.36 -7.79 5.30
C LYS A 35 -24.82 -9.04 6.05
N LEU A 36 -23.94 -9.68 6.80
CA LEU A 36 -24.22 -10.92 7.52
C LEU A 36 -24.89 -10.63 8.86
N LYS A 37 -25.59 -11.64 9.36
CA LYS A 37 -26.24 -11.61 10.66
C LYS A 37 -25.58 -12.64 11.56
N LYS A 38 -25.70 -12.43 12.88
CA LYS A 38 -25.31 -13.43 13.86
C LYS A 38 -26.02 -14.74 13.54
N GLY A 39 -25.27 -15.83 13.49
CA GLY A 39 -25.78 -17.14 13.15
C GLY A 39 -25.59 -17.54 11.69
N ASP A 40 -25.28 -16.61 10.81
CA ASP A 40 -24.97 -16.92 9.42
C ASP A 40 -23.68 -17.73 9.32
N GLU A 41 -23.67 -18.65 8.35
CA GLU A 41 -22.51 -19.49 8.09
C GLU A 41 -21.69 -18.91 6.94
N ILE A 42 -20.38 -18.86 7.13
CA ILE A 42 -19.44 -18.44 6.09
C ILE A 42 -18.31 -19.47 5.99
N LEU A 43 -17.55 -19.38 4.89
CA LEU A 43 -16.34 -20.17 4.71
C LEU A 43 -15.14 -19.33 5.12
N ALA A 44 -14.41 -19.77 6.15
CA ALA A 44 -13.17 -19.13 6.56
C ALA A 44 -12.00 -19.78 5.82
N ASN A 45 -11.14 -18.96 5.24
CA ASN A 45 -9.97 -19.42 4.50
C ASN A 45 -8.84 -19.72 5.48
N LEU A 46 -8.38 -20.98 5.49
CA LEU A 46 -7.25 -21.42 6.29
C LEU A 46 -5.90 -21.20 5.60
N GLY A 47 -5.94 -20.83 4.34
CA GLY A 47 -4.77 -20.69 3.48
C GLY A 47 -4.78 -21.72 2.37
N LYS A 48 -4.08 -21.44 1.27
CA LYS A 48 -3.92 -22.34 0.10
C LYS A 48 -5.25 -22.87 -0.45
N ARG A 49 -6.30 -22.06 -0.39
CA ARG A 49 -7.66 -22.41 -0.86
C ARG A 49 -8.30 -23.56 -0.08
N ILE A 50 -7.94 -23.72 1.18
CA ILE A 50 -8.59 -24.63 2.10
C ILE A 50 -9.54 -23.81 2.95
N PHE A 51 -10.82 -24.22 2.98
CA PHE A 51 -11.88 -23.47 3.65
C PHE A 51 -12.55 -24.34 4.71
N ILE A 52 -12.96 -23.69 5.79
CA ILE A 52 -13.76 -24.34 6.83
C ILE A 52 -15.06 -23.55 7.03
N PRO A 53 -16.21 -24.22 7.06
CA PRO A 53 -17.45 -23.53 7.39
C PRO A 53 -17.43 -23.09 8.85
N VAL A 54 -17.78 -21.82 9.08
CA VAL A 54 -17.86 -21.26 10.42
C VAL A 54 -19.12 -20.44 10.56
N GLU A 55 -19.64 -20.34 11.77
CA GLU A 55 -20.82 -19.57 12.09
C GLU A 55 -20.40 -18.22 12.67
N ILE A 56 -21.08 -17.14 12.27
CA ILE A 56 -20.86 -15.81 12.82
C ILE A 56 -21.42 -15.77 14.23
N LYS A 57 -20.53 -15.69 15.19
CA LYS A 57 -20.89 -15.65 16.61
C LYS A 57 -21.08 -14.22 17.11
N ASP A 58 -20.25 -13.30 16.63
CA ASP A 58 -20.26 -11.89 17.00
C ASP A 58 -19.80 -11.11 15.77
N LYS A 59 -20.49 -10.02 15.45
CA LYS A 59 -20.12 -9.16 14.31
C LYS A 59 -18.96 -8.21 14.64
N ASN A 60 -18.59 -8.07 15.91
CA ASN A 60 -17.43 -7.29 16.26
C ASN A 60 -16.15 -8.03 15.86
N LEU A 61 -15.24 -7.29 15.29
CA LEU A 61 -13.96 -7.81 14.85
C LEU A 61 -12.93 -7.76 15.97
N ILE A 62 -11.99 -8.68 15.96
CA ILE A 62 -10.84 -8.67 16.87
C ILE A 62 -9.66 -8.18 16.06
N VAL A 63 -9.14 -7.00 16.46
CA VAL A 63 -8.08 -6.31 15.70
C VAL A 63 -6.81 -6.25 16.54
N ASP A 64 -5.70 -6.65 15.95
CA ASP A 64 -4.37 -6.48 16.54
C ASP A 64 -3.96 -5.01 16.40
N VAL A 65 -3.78 -4.33 17.53
CA VAL A 65 -3.38 -2.92 17.56
C VAL A 65 -1.91 -2.73 17.94
N GLY A 66 -1.14 -3.81 17.95
CA GLY A 66 0.27 -3.78 18.30
C GLY A 66 0.53 -4.17 19.76
N ASN A 67 1.80 -4.42 20.09
CA ASN A 67 2.24 -4.80 21.45
C ASN A 67 1.50 -6.02 22.02
N ARG A 68 1.11 -6.96 21.17
CA ARG A 68 0.35 -8.17 21.55
C ARG A 68 -1.02 -7.85 22.15
N LYS A 69 -1.57 -6.69 21.82
CA LYS A 69 -2.91 -6.29 22.25
C LYS A 69 -3.92 -6.47 21.14
N PHE A 70 -5.04 -7.09 21.48
CA PHE A 70 -6.17 -7.27 20.59
C PHE A 70 -7.36 -6.55 21.16
N VAL A 71 -8.08 -5.80 20.34
CA VAL A 71 -9.27 -5.07 20.76
C VAL A 71 -10.45 -5.43 19.87
N LYS A 72 -11.64 -5.37 20.45
CA LYS A 72 -12.88 -5.51 19.68
C LYS A 72 -13.22 -4.18 19.04
N LYS A 73 -13.50 -4.21 17.74
CA LYS A 73 -13.96 -3.04 16.99
C LYS A 73 -15.13 -3.43 16.10
N SER A 74 -16.02 -2.49 15.88
CA SER A 74 -17.10 -2.70 14.91
C SER A 74 -16.53 -2.76 13.49
N VAL A 75 -17.30 -3.33 12.58
CA VAL A 75 -16.95 -3.35 11.15
C VAL A 75 -16.78 -1.92 10.63
N LEU A 76 -17.66 -1.00 11.03
CA LEU A 76 -17.60 0.40 10.62
C LEU A 76 -16.31 1.08 11.09
N GLU A 77 -15.94 0.92 12.35
CA GLU A 77 -14.71 1.50 12.90
C GLU A 77 -13.47 0.93 12.21
N THR A 78 -13.45 -0.39 11.99
CA THR A 78 -12.34 -1.06 11.30
C THR A 78 -12.22 -0.55 9.87
N GLY A 79 -13.34 -0.38 9.16
CA GLY A 79 -13.36 0.17 7.81
C GLY A 79 -12.77 1.58 7.73
N ARG A 80 -13.07 2.42 8.72
CA ARG A 80 -12.50 3.78 8.80
C ARG A 80 -10.98 3.75 8.99
N ILE A 81 -10.49 2.85 9.84
CA ILE A 81 -9.05 2.68 10.06
C ILE A 81 -8.37 2.25 8.77
N ILE A 82 -8.96 1.32 8.03
CA ILE A 82 -8.41 0.87 6.75
C ILE A 82 -8.40 2.01 5.74
N ASP A 83 -9.47 2.80 5.64
CA ASP A 83 -9.54 3.96 4.75
C ASP A 83 -8.44 4.98 5.05
N GLU A 84 -8.19 5.25 6.33
CA GLU A 84 -7.11 6.14 6.75
C GLU A 84 -5.74 5.59 6.35
N GLN A 85 -5.52 4.29 6.53
CA GLN A 85 -4.27 3.65 6.14
C GLN A 85 -4.06 3.69 4.63
N ILE A 86 -5.10 3.48 3.84
CA ILE A 86 -5.03 3.59 2.38
C ILE A 86 -4.66 5.02 1.97
N GLU A 87 -5.29 6.02 2.60
CA GLU A 87 -4.99 7.43 2.34
C GLU A 87 -3.54 7.75 2.65
N ASP A 88 -3.03 7.29 3.80
CA ASP A 88 -1.63 7.49 4.18
C ASP A 88 -0.67 6.83 3.17
N LEU A 89 -1.00 5.64 2.71
CA LEU A 89 -0.21 4.94 1.70
C LEU A 89 -0.22 5.66 0.35
N MET A 90 -1.37 6.20 -0.06
CA MET A 90 -1.49 7.00 -1.28
C MET A 90 -0.67 8.28 -1.19
N ASN A 91 -0.69 8.94 -0.05
CA ASN A 91 0.12 10.14 0.18
C ASN A 91 1.61 9.83 0.12
N ALA A 92 2.04 8.74 0.75
CA ALA A 92 3.43 8.30 0.68
C ALA A 92 3.86 7.98 -0.75
N ARG A 93 2.99 7.31 -1.52
CA ARG A 93 3.24 7.02 -2.95
C ARG A 93 3.41 8.31 -3.75
N GLY A 94 2.55 9.31 -3.50
CA GLY A 94 2.63 10.61 -4.16
C GLY A 94 3.94 11.34 -3.89
N GLN A 95 4.41 11.31 -2.64
CA GLN A 95 5.69 11.92 -2.27
C GLN A 95 6.87 11.24 -2.96
N ILE A 96 6.82 9.92 -3.08
CA ILE A 96 7.86 9.17 -3.79
C ILE A 96 7.83 9.50 -5.29
N ALA A 97 6.66 9.62 -5.88
CA ALA A 97 6.51 10.00 -7.29
C ALA A 97 7.13 11.37 -7.57
N GLU A 98 6.93 12.35 -6.67
CA GLU A 98 7.56 13.66 -6.78
C GLU A 98 9.08 13.56 -6.71
N ARG A 99 9.60 12.77 -5.79
CA ARG A 99 11.06 12.58 -5.67
C ARG A 99 11.64 11.91 -6.92
N LEU A 100 10.92 10.95 -7.50
CA LEU A 100 11.34 10.32 -8.76
C LEU A 100 11.39 11.31 -9.92
N GLU A 101 10.42 12.22 -10.02
CA GLU A 101 10.44 13.30 -11.00
C GLU A 101 11.66 14.20 -10.81
N ASP A 102 11.95 14.59 -9.58
CA ASP A 102 13.12 15.41 -9.25
C ASP A 102 14.41 14.71 -9.66
N LEU A 103 14.53 13.41 -9.42
CA LEU A 103 15.70 12.63 -9.83
C LEU A 103 15.84 12.57 -11.36
N GLN A 104 14.72 12.45 -12.08
CA GLN A 104 14.74 12.48 -13.55
C GLN A 104 15.22 13.82 -14.08
N GLU A 105 14.80 14.92 -13.47
CA GLU A 105 15.27 16.25 -13.83
C GLU A 105 16.75 16.42 -13.53
N GLU A 106 17.21 15.96 -12.36
CA GLU A 106 18.64 16.00 -12.01
C GLU A 106 19.48 15.24 -13.03
N MET A 107 19.03 14.05 -13.43
CA MET A 107 19.71 13.23 -14.42
C MET A 107 19.75 13.94 -15.79
N LYS A 108 18.62 14.52 -16.21
CA LYS A 108 18.52 15.26 -17.45
C LYS A 108 19.48 16.45 -17.45
N ASN A 109 19.54 17.21 -16.36
CA ASN A 109 20.43 18.35 -16.24
C ASN A 109 21.89 17.93 -16.28
N LEU A 110 22.24 16.83 -15.67
CA LEU A 110 23.61 16.28 -15.73
C LEU A 110 23.99 15.89 -17.16
N ILE A 111 23.09 15.24 -17.88
CA ILE A 111 23.31 14.86 -19.28
C ILE A 111 23.46 16.08 -20.15
N ASP A 112 22.61 17.09 -19.99
CA ASP A 112 22.69 18.35 -20.73
C ASP A 112 24.04 19.08 -20.47
N ASP A 113 24.48 19.11 -19.22
CA ASP A 113 25.76 19.72 -18.84
C ASP A 113 26.95 18.98 -19.48
N ILE A 114 26.93 17.66 -19.49
CA ILE A 114 27.96 16.86 -20.14
C ILE A 114 27.99 17.12 -21.64
N GLN A 115 26.82 17.16 -22.31
CA GLN A 115 26.73 17.46 -23.72
C GLN A 115 27.25 18.85 -24.07
N ASN A 116 26.94 19.82 -23.22
CA ASN A 116 27.43 21.19 -23.40
C ASN A 116 28.96 21.29 -23.24
N GLU A 117 29.54 20.55 -22.32
CA GLU A 117 31.00 20.49 -22.16
C GLU A 117 31.67 19.82 -23.38
N GLU A 118 31.10 18.72 -23.88
CA GLU A 118 31.60 18.05 -25.08
C GLU A 118 31.55 18.97 -26.31
N LYS A 119 30.49 19.74 -26.48
CA LYS A 119 30.38 20.74 -27.55
C LYS A 119 31.41 21.84 -27.45
N LYS A 120 31.74 22.30 -26.24
CA LYS A 120 32.80 23.28 -26.00
C LYS A 120 34.16 22.71 -26.37
N ASN A 121 34.40 21.44 -26.07
CA ASN A 121 35.66 20.78 -26.38
C ASN A 121 35.84 20.56 -27.89
N ASP A 122 34.73 20.24 -28.58
CA ASP A 122 34.75 20.02 -30.05
C ASP A 122 34.99 21.30 -30.84
N LYS A 123 34.74 22.47 -30.26
CA LYS A 123 34.96 23.77 -30.90
C LYS A 123 36.43 24.27 -30.80
N ARG A 124 37.28 23.56 -30.13
CA ARG A 124 38.69 23.86 -29.99
C ARG A 124 39.52 23.02 -30.99
#